data_312b34c5a6b48260c4ccc7ff5af82101
#
_entry.id   312b34c5a6b48260c4ccc7ff5af82101
#
_cell.length_a   1.000
_cell.length_b   1.000
_cell.length_c   1.000
_cell.angle_alpha   90.00
_cell.angle_beta   90.00
_cell.angle_gamma   90.00
#
_symmetry.space_group_name_H-M   'P 1'
#
loop_
_entity.id
_entity.type
_entity.pdbx_description
1 polymer ?
#
loop_
_entity_poly.entity_id
_entity_poly.type
_entity_poly.pdbx_seq_one_letter_code
_entity_poly.pdbx_strand_id
1 'polypeptide(L)'
;GIRLNLCFRTSEKFHDKMLFGGYLGYGCRNHKFKYGLQYSLRMPSKYYGALHLKYDQNIYRISDFRQPLDFVRENVLVQSDDNLLSAVTAQNENEAVYFVKRGVVAYEQQISPNLILKPAYTHAIHYNPPYVPFTDNNNDTISQIRTQDISFDIRLSYKEAISNNHFRRLYIDSRYPVCHLNISQNHYSFNNVSDWYTQLRLVVRHEILI
;
A
#
# COMPACT_ATOMS: atom_id res chain seq x y z
N GLY A 1 9.23 15.95 -13.94
CA GLY A 1 8.15 16.63 -14.71
C GLY A 1 7.01 17.07 -13.81
N ILE A 2 6.24 18.06 -14.23
CA ILE A 2 5.08 18.59 -13.49
C ILE A 2 3.96 17.53 -13.52
N ARG A 3 3.31 17.33 -12.37
CA ARG A 3 2.13 16.49 -12.22
C ARG A 3 1.02 17.30 -11.56
N LEU A 4 -0.15 17.32 -12.17
CA LEU A 4 -1.35 17.91 -11.60
C LEU A 4 -2.15 16.82 -10.91
N ASN A 5 -2.51 16.99 -9.66
CA ASN A 5 -3.32 16.05 -8.88
C ASN A 5 -4.56 16.72 -8.31
N LEU A 6 -5.70 16.08 -8.51
CA LEU A 6 -6.95 16.38 -7.85
C LEU A 6 -7.27 15.21 -6.90
N CYS A 7 -7.43 15.51 -5.61
CA CYS A 7 -7.74 14.52 -4.59
C CYS A 7 -9.06 14.86 -3.90
N PHE A 8 -9.81 13.85 -3.52
CA PHE A 8 -11.04 14.00 -2.74
C PHE A 8 -11.14 12.89 -1.69
N ARG A 9 -11.82 13.20 -0.62
CA ARG A 9 -12.14 12.25 0.45
C ARG A 9 -13.41 12.69 1.16
N THR A 10 -14.31 11.75 1.45
CA THR A 10 -15.49 12.02 2.27
C THR A 10 -15.09 12.24 3.73
N SER A 11 -15.78 13.14 4.42
CA SER A 11 -15.61 13.38 5.86
C SER A 11 -16.52 12.47 6.69
N GLU A 12 -16.28 12.43 7.99
CA GLU A 12 -17.12 11.74 8.97
C GLU A 12 -18.57 12.24 8.96
N LYS A 13 -18.78 13.52 8.62
CA LYS A 13 -20.10 14.13 8.51
C LYS A 13 -20.93 13.57 7.34
N PHE A 14 -20.26 13.00 6.33
CA PHE A 14 -20.95 12.38 5.20
C PHE A 14 -21.55 11.04 5.62
N HIS A 15 -20.77 10.19 6.28
CA HIS A 15 -21.21 8.91 6.79
C HIS A 15 -20.21 8.37 7.82
N ASP A 16 -20.72 7.93 8.98
CA ASP A 16 -19.88 7.45 10.10
C ASP A 16 -19.25 6.07 9.88
N LYS A 17 -19.83 5.23 9.02
CA LYS A 17 -19.35 3.87 8.72
C LYS A 17 -18.73 3.68 7.36
N MET A 18 -18.71 4.72 6.52
CA MET A 18 -18.19 4.64 5.16
C MET A 18 -17.22 5.76 4.90
N LEU A 19 -16.12 5.43 4.24
CA LEU A 19 -15.17 6.38 3.74
C LEU A 19 -14.95 6.10 2.26
N PHE A 20 -15.14 7.11 1.44
CA PHE A 20 -14.85 7.09 0.03
C PHE A 20 -13.83 8.16 -0.31
N GLY A 21 -12.81 7.81 -1.07
CA GLY A 21 -11.77 8.72 -1.46
C GLY A 21 -11.14 8.34 -2.79
N GLY A 22 -10.41 9.27 -3.37
CA GLY A 22 -9.71 8.99 -4.61
C GLY A 22 -8.86 10.15 -5.06
N TYR A 23 -8.12 9.90 -6.12
CA TYR A 23 -7.33 10.92 -6.79
C TYR A 23 -7.36 10.72 -8.30
N LEU A 24 -7.20 11.83 -9.02
CA LEU A 24 -6.95 11.89 -10.45
C LEU A 24 -5.70 12.74 -10.68
N GLY A 25 -4.71 12.19 -11.33
CA GLY A 25 -3.46 12.87 -11.64
C GLY A 25 -3.18 12.84 -13.13
N TYR A 26 -2.63 13.93 -13.66
CA TYR A 26 -2.15 14.00 -15.03
C TYR A 26 -0.66 14.37 -15.04
N GLY A 27 0.16 13.54 -15.66
CA GLY A 27 1.58 13.79 -15.83
C GLY A 27 1.87 14.54 -17.11
N CYS A 28 2.29 15.80 -17.00
CA CYS A 28 2.54 16.65 -18.16
C CYS A 28 3.66 16.14 -19.08
N ARG A 29 4.64 15.42 -18.52
CA ARG A 29 5.78 14.88 -19.30
C ARG A 29 5.45 13.58 -20.02
N ASN A 30 4.71 12.69 -19.38
CA ASN A 30 4.41 11.35 -19.91
C ASN A 30 3.00 11.25 -20.52
N HIS A 31 2.21 12.33 -20.49
CA HIS A 31 0.85 12.43 -21.04
C HIS A 31 -0.08 11.28 -20.58
N LYS A 32 0.14 10.74 -19.36
CA LYS A 32 -0.66 9.63 -18.83
C LYS A 32 -1.48 10.05 -17.63
N PHE A 33 -2.72 9.58 -17.61
CA PHE A 33 -3.58 9.69 -16.44
C PHE A 33 -3.19 8.64 -15.39
N LYS A 34 -3.27 9.07 -14.15
CA LYS A 34 -3.08 8.26 -12.95
C LYS A 34 -4.29 8.48 -12.07
N TYR A 35 -4.86 7.42 -11.57
CA TYR A 35 -6.03 7.54 -10.72
C TYR A 35 -6.06 6.44 -9.69
N GLY A 36 -6.76 6.71 -8.60
CA GLY A 36 -7.01 5.74 -7.57
C GLY A 36 -8.32 6.01 -6.88
N LEU A 37 -8.98 4.93 -6.51
CA LEU A 37 -10.21 4.94 -5.74
C LEU A 37 -10.01 4.09 -4.50
N GLN A 38 -10.57 4.54 -3.39
CA GLN A 38 -10.56 3.84 -2.13
C GLN A 38 -11.95 3.88 -1.52
N TYR A 39 -12.39 2.73 -1.08
CA TYR A 39 -13.59 2.58 -0.28
C TYR A 39 -13.25 1.83 1.00
N SER A 40 -13.72 2.33 2.13
CA SER A 40 -13.58 1.65 3.42
C SER A 40 -14.93 1.59 4.11
N LEU A 41 -15.26 0.42 4.61
CA LEU A 41 -16.51 0.14 5.31
C LEU A 41 -16.20 -0.37 6.72
N ARG A 42 -16.75 0.29 7.73
CA ARG A 42 -16.65 -0.16 9.11
C ARG A 42 -17.59 -1.32 9.35
N MET A 43 -17.02 -2.41 9.84
CA MET A 43 -17.77 -3.62 10.15
C MET A 43 -18.14 -3.63 11.63
N PRO A 44 -19.32 -4.19 11.99
CA PRO A 44 -19.70 -4.37 13.39
C PRO A 44 -18.69 -5.31 14.08
N SER A 45 -18.03 -4.78 15.09
CA SER A 45 -17.02 -5.51 15.87
C SER A 45 -16.94 -4.95 17.28
N LYS A 46 -16.55 -5.80 18.25
CA LYS A 46 -16.39 -5.39 19.65
C LYS A 46 -15.31 -4.30 19.80
N TYR A 47 -14.23 -4.39 19.04
CA TYR A 47 -13.13 -3.42 19.10
C TYR A 47 -13.12 -2.56 17.82
N TYR A 48 -12.53 -3.08 16.77
CA TYR A 48 -12.43 -2.40 15.48
C TYR A 48 -12.45 -3.45 14.36
N GLY A 49 -13.27 -3.19 13.35
CA GLY A 49 -13.30 -3.98 12.12
C GLY A 49 -13.53 -3.06 10.93
N ALA A 50 -12.78 -3.24 9.84
CA ALA A 50 -12.95 -2.46 8.63
C ALA A 50 -12.59 -3.28 7.40
N LEU A 51 -13.41 -3.18 6.37
CA LEU A 51 -13.13 -3.67 5.02
C LEU A 51 -12.60 -2.52 4.18
N HIS A 52 -11.49 -2.74 3.50
CA HIS A 52 -10.84 -1.77 2.63
C HIS A 52 -10.78 -2.32 1.21
N LEU A 53 -11.30 -1.56 0.27
CA LEU A 53 -11.20 -1.81 -1.15
C LEU A 53 -10.42 -0.66 -1.77
N LYS A 54 -9.38 -0.98 -2.54
CA LYS A 54 -8.56 0.01 -3.20
C LYS A 54 -8.27 -0.43 -4.63
N TYR A 55 -8.37 0.50 -5.54
CA TYR A 55 -7.88 0.34 -6.91
C TYR A 55 -7.03 1.53 -7.27
N ASP A 56 -5.84 1.30 -7.77
CA ASP A 56 -4.96 2.36 -8.22
C ASP A 56 -4.24 2.02 -9.53
N GLN A 57 -4.09 3.05 -10.35
CA GLN A 57 -3.29 3.04 -11.55
C GLN A 57 -2.27 4.17 -11.45
N ASN A 58 -1.00 3.80 -11.24
CA ASN A 58 0.05 4.77 -10.92
C ASN A 58 1.40 4.32 -11.47
N ILE A 59 2.38 5.22 -11.37
CA ILE A 59 3.78 4.94 -11.68
C ILE A 59 4.52 4.74 -10.35
N TYR A 60 5.33 3.69 -10.32
CA TYR A 60 6.20 3.35 -9.19
C TYR A 60 7.65 3.35 -9.65
N ARG A 61 8.57 3.68 -8.76
CA ARG A 61 10.00 3.49 -8.99
C ARG A 61 10.34 2.02 -8.75
N ILE A 62 11.30 1.49 -9.49
CA ILE A 62 11.77 0.10 -9.29
C ILE A 62 12.39 -0.05 -7.88
N SER A 63 12.99 1.03 -7.36
CA SER A 63 13.55 1.08 -6.01
C SER A 63 12.51 1.16 -4.88
N ASP A 64 11.28 1.54 -5.20
CA ASP A 64 10.21 1.64 -4.22
C ASP A 64 9.64 0.26 -3.90
N PHE A 65 10.48 -0.58 -3.30
CA PHE A 65 10.01 -1.78 -2.63
C PHE A 65 9.11 -1.34 -1.49
N ARG A 66 7.82 -1.28 -1.75
CA ARG A 66 6.84 -1.03 -0.70
C ARG A 66 6.99 -2.12 0.34
N GLN A 67 7.48 -1.71 1.48
CA GLN A 67 7.46 -2.56 2.65
C GLN A 67 5.99 -2.78 3.01
N PRO A 68 5.54 -4.03 3.20
CA PRO A 68 4.17 -4.32 3.64
C PRO A 68 3.87 -3.85 5.08
N LEU A 69 4.65 -2.94 5.60
CA LEU A 69 4.47 -2.27 6.89
C LEU A 69 3.48 -1.10 6.82
N ASP A 70 2.51 -1.18 5.95
CA ASP A 70 1.44 -0.18 5.80
C ASP A 70 0.57 0.02 7.06
N PHE A 71 0.68 -0.85 8.06
CA PHE A 71 0.07 -0.60 9.37
C PHE A 71 0.57 0.67 10.06
N VAL A 72 1.76 1.15 9.74
CA VAL A 72 2.38 2.30 10.41
C VAL A 72 2.17 3.59 9.64
N ARG A 73 1.85 3.52 8.35
CA ARG A 73 1.77 4.68 7.44
C ARG A 73 0.46 4.81 6.69
N GLU A 74 -0.67 4.40 7.26
CA GLU A 74 -1.98 4.70 6.66
C GLU A 74 -2.38 6.18 6.78
N ASN A 75 -1.49 7.07 6.49
CA ASN A 75 -1.86 8.38 5.98
C ASN A 75 -2.12 8.23 4.48
N VAL A 76 -3.32 7.81 4.13
CA VAL A 76 -3.77 7.58 2.74
C VAL A 76 -3.55 8.77 1.82
N LEU A 77 -3.40 9.97 2.38
CA LEU A 77 -3.06 11.20 1.66
C LEU A 77 -1.54 11.49 1.60
N VAL A 78 -0.73 10.79 2.40
CA VAL A 78 0.72 10.99 2.48
C VAL A 78 1.46 9.74 2.05
N GLN A 79 0.82 8.87 1.33
CA GLN A 79 1.46 7.75 0.63
C GLN A 79 2.16 8.20 -0.66
N SER A 80 2.31 9.49 -0.85
CA SER A 80 3.33 9.99 -1.72
C SER A 80 4.59 10.12 -0.85
N ASP A 81 5.58 9.31 -1.11
CA ASP A 81 6.98 9.65 -0.83
C ASP A 81 7.39 10.92 -1.61
N ASP A 82 6.44 11.57 -2.22
CA ASP A 82 6.42 12.92 -2.73
C ASP A 82 6.30 13.90 -1.55
N ASN A 83 7.27 13.83 -0.63
CA ASN A 83 7.62 15.02 0.11
C ASN A 83 7.84 16.11 -0.93
N LEU A 84 7.12 17.22 -0.85
CA LEU A 84 7.34 18.38 -1.72
C LEU A 84 8.85 18.70 -1.86
N LEU A 85 9.64 18.47 -0.81
CA LEU A 85 11.09 18.55 -0.80
C LEU A 85 11.75 17.50 -1.71
N SER A 86 11.31 16.24 -1.72
CA SER A 86 11.89 15.23 -2.62
C SER A 86 11.48 15.46 -4.07
N ALA A 87 10.30 16.01 -4.31
CA ALA A 87 9.86 16.40 -5.65
C ALA A 87 10.65 17.61 -6.18
N VAL A 88 11.02 18.54 -5.31
CA VAL A 88 11.83 19.72 -5.67
C VAL A 88 13.32 19.37 -5.80
N THR A 89 13.83 18.44 -4.98
CA THR A 89 15.26 18.04 -4.99
C THR A 89 15.57 16.90 -5.95
N ALA A 90 14.59 16.13 -6.39
CA ALA A 90 14.78 15.07 -7.40
C ALA A 90 14.90 15.68 -8.80
N GLN A 91 15.96 16.43 -9.06
CA GLN A 91 16.29 16.95 -10.40
C GLN A 91 16.82 15.85 -11.35
N ASN A 92 17.19 14.69 -10.85
CA ASN A 92 17.66 13.59 -11.68
C ASN A 92 16.51 12.89 -12.37
N GLU A 93 16.64 12.65 -13.66
CA GLU A 93 15.76 11.82 -14.46
C GLU A 93 15.80 10.40 -13.93
N ASN A 94 14.80 10.05 -13.13
CA ASN A 94 14.70 8.70 -12.61
C ASN A 94 14.05 7.82 -13.69
N GLU A 95 14.87 7.19 -14.50
CA GLU A 95 14.46 6.35 -15.64
C GLU A 95 13.88 5.00 -15.18
N ALA A 96 14.17 4.60 -13.94
CA ALA A 96 13.76 3.34 -13.35
C ALA A 96 12.31 3.42 -12.79
N VAL A 97 11.35 3.78 -13.65
CA VAL A 97 9.93 3.83 -13.29
C VAL A 97 9.09 2.91 -14.16
N TYR A 98 8.10 2.27 -13.57
CA TYR A 98 7.18 1.39 -14.27
C TYR A 98 5.72 1.70 -13.91
N PHE A 99 4.81 1.33 -14.77
CA PHE A 99 3.39 1.57 -14.63
C PHE A 99 2.70 0.35 -14.02
N VAL A 100 1.85 0.57 -13.02
CA VAL A 100 1.13 -0.51 -12.32
C VAL A 100 -0.35 -0.21 -12.25
N LYS A 101 -1.16 -1.23 -12.52
CA LYS A 101 -2.57 -1.29 -12.14
C LYS A 101 -2.69 -2.26 -10.98
N ARG A 102 -3.30 -1.83 -9.88
CA ARG A 102 -3.40 -2.65 -8.68
C ARG A 102 -4.77 -2.55 -8.05
N GLY A 103 -5.35 -3.71 -7.73
CA GLY A 103 -6.54 -3.85 -6.91
C GLY A 103 -6.18 -4.52 -5.59
N VAL A 104 -6.71 -4.01 -4.48
CA VAL A 104 -6.50 -4.54 -3.13
C VAL A 104 -7.83 -4.69 -2.43
N VAL A 105 -8.03 -5.83 -1.81
CA VAL A 105 -9.11 -6.10 -0.86
C VAL A 105 -8.46 -6.48 0.45
N ALA A 106 -8.71 -5.74 1.52
CA ALA A 106 -8.15 -6.04 2.83
C ALA A 106 -9.22 -5.93 3.90
N TYR A 107 -9.17 -6.84 4.87
CA TYR A 107 -10.04 -6.81 6.03
C TYR A 107 -9.21 -6.68 7.30
N GLU A 108 -9.35 -5.56 7.99
CA GLU A 108 -8.68 -5.32 9.25
C GLU A 108 -9.60 -5.64 10.41
N GLN A 109 -9.14 -6.50 11.33
CA GLN A 109 -9.89 -6.88 12.52
C GLN A 109 -9.02 -6.78 13.76
N GLN A 110 -9.44 -5.99 14.71
CA GLN A 110 -8.87 -6.04 16.05
C GLN A 110 -9.60 -7.12 16.85
N ILE A 111 -8.89 -8.17 17.24
CA ILE A 111 -9.43 -9.30 18.00
C ILE A 111 -9.39 -9.00 19.49
N SER A 112 -8.31 -8.38 19.94
CA SER A 112 -8.12 -7.97 21.32
C SER A 112 -7.43 -6.60 21.37
N PRO A 113 -7.32 -5.95 22.55
CA PRO A 113 -6.56 -4.71 22.65
C PRO A 113 -5.12 -4.79 22.11
N ASN A 114 -4.54 -5.99 22.16
CA ASN A 114 -3.13 -6.24 21.84
C ASN A 114 -2.91 -6.92 20.47
N LEU A 115 -3.98 -7.38 19.80
CA LEU A 115 -3.87 -8.19 18.59
C LEU A 115 -4.74 -7.62 17.47
N ILE A 116 -4.11 -7.30 16.35
CA ILE A 116 -4.75 -6.89 15.10
C ILE A 116 -4.36 -7.88 14.01
N LEU A 117 -5.34 -8.34 13.24
CA LEU A 117 -5.15 -9.17 12.06
C LEU A 117 -5.63 -8.41 10.83
N LYS A 118 -4.91 -8.56 9.72
CA LYS A 118 -5.28 -7.94 8.44
C LYS A 118 -4.98 -8.90 7.28
N PRO A 119 -5.87 -9.85 6.98
CA PRO A 119 -5.82 -10.56 5.71
C PRO A 119 -6.05 -9.59 4.55
N ALA A 120 -5.30 -9.79 3.47
CA ALA A 120 -5.45 -9.00 2.27
C ALA A 120 -5.20 -9.84 1.01
N TYR A 121 -5.88 -9.46 -0.06
CA TYR A 121 -5.64 -9.96 -1.41
C TYR A 121 -5.28 -8.80 -2.32
N THR A 122 -4.18 -8.94 -3.04
CA THR A 122 -3.71 -7.94 -4.00
C THR A 122 -3.59 -8.58 -5.37
N HIS A 123 -4.16 -7.93 -6.37
CA HIS A 123 -3.92 -8.25 -7.78
C HIS A 123 -3.27 -7.06 -8.46
N ALA A 124 -2.11 -7.28 -9.12
CA ALA A 124 -1.42 -6.21 -9.80
C ALA A 124 -0.94 -6.62 -11.20
N ILE A 125 -0.92 -5.66 -12.10
CA ILE A 125 -0.37 -5.78 -13.45
C ILE A 125 0.74 -4.74 -13.57
N HIS A 126 1.96 -5.21 -13.74
CA HIS A 126 3.17 -4.41 -13.91
C HIS A 126 3.48 -4.34 -15.41
N TYR A 127 3.50 -3.14 -15.96
CA TYR A 127 3.80 -2.93 -17.38
C TYR A 127 5.29 -2.68 -17.55
N ASN A 128 5.82 -3.22 -18.62
CA ASN A 128 7.24 -3.08 -18.96
C ASN A 128 7.68 -1.61 -19.00
N PRO A 129 8.71 -1.22 -18.23
CA PRO A 129 9.27 0.13 -18.32
C PRO A 129 10.07 0.32 -19.60
N PRO A 130 10.04 1.51 -20.21
CA PRO A 130 10.72 1.74 -21.50
C PRO A 130 12.24 1.74 -21.40
N TYR A 131 12.81 2.11 -20.23
CA TYR A 131 14.27 2.29 -20.06
C TYR A 131 14.96 1.10 -19.42
N VAL A 132 14.26 0.33 -18.58
CA VAL A 132 14.79 -0.87 -17.92
C VAL A 132 13.80 -2.00 -18.16
N PRO A 133 13.79 -2.61 -19.36
CA PRO A 133 12.79 -3.60 -19.72
C PRO A 133 12.90 -4.83 -18.84
N PHE A 134 11.75 -5.44 -18.55
CA PHE A 134 11.71 -6.77 -17.98
C PHE A 134 12.16 -7.78 -19.03
N THR A 135 13.14 -8.60 -18.70
CA THR A 135 13.65 -9.64 -19.60
C THR A 135 13.55 -11.02 -18.94
N ASP A 136 13.28 -12.02 -19.75
CA ASP A 136 13.36 -13.42 -19.36
C ASP A 136 14.83 -13.91 -19.38
N ASN A 137 15.06 -15.14 -18.89
CA ASN A 137 16.38 -15.80 -18.91
C ASN A 137 16.96 -15.91 -20.32
N ASN A 138 16.13 -15.89 -21.35
CA ASN A 138 16.50 -15.88 -22.75
C ASN A 138 16.74 -14.48 -23.34
N ASN A 139 16.73 -13.43 -22.50
CA ASN A 139 16.76 -12.02 -22.89
C ASN A 139 15.55 -11.54 -23.72
N ASP A 140 14.47 -12.29 -23.76
CA ASP A 140 13.24 -11.87 -24.42
C ASP A 140 12.52 -10.83 -23.54
N THR A 141 12.02 -9.78 -24.19
CA THR A 141 11.33 -8.70 -23.49
C THR A 141 9.93 -9.13 -23.04
N ILE A 142 9.65 -9.00 -21.75
CA ILE A 142 8.35 -9.28 -21.15
C ILE A 142 7.49 -8.04 -21.20
N SER A 143 6.33 -8.09 -21.85
CA SER A 143 5.44 -6.93 -22.00
C SER A 143 4.75 -6.52 -20.70
N GLN A 144 4.36 -7.50 -19.88
CA GLN A 144 3.71 -7.30 -18.59
C GLN A 144 3.91 -8.50 -17.66
N ILE A 145 3.96 -8.22 -16.37
CA ILE A 145 3.99 -9.21 -15.30
C ILE A 145 2.71 -9.05 -14.49
N ARG A 146 1.97 -10.14 -14.28
CA ARG A 146 0.80 -10.18 -13.41
C ARG A 146 1.20 -10.79 -12.07
N THR A 147 0.80 -10.16 -10.99
CA THR A 147 1.03 -10.67 -9.65
C THR A 147 -0.28 -10.79 -8.87
N GLN A 148 -0.38 -11.85 -8.10
CA GLN A 148 -1.46 -12.09 -7.14
C GLN A 148 -0.81 -12.41 -5.81
N ASP A 149 -1.24 -11.72 -4.76
CA ASP A 149 -0.69 -11.85 -3.44
C ASP A 149 -1.81 -12.05 -2.43
N ILE A 150 -1.72 -13.10 -1.62
CA ILE A 150 -2.55 -13.34 -0.45
C ILE A 150 -1.66 -13.13 0.76
N SER A 151 -1.95 -12.13 1.56
CA SER A 151 -1.15 -11.77 2.72
C SER A 151 -1.94 -11.77 4.02
N PHE A 152 -1.25 -12.09 5.11
CA PHE A 152 -1.75 -12.02 6.47
C PHE A 152 -0.79 -11.18 7.28
N ASP A 153 -1.23 -10.00 7.68
CA ASP A 153 -0.51 -9.14 8.59
C ASP A 153 -1.05 -9.35 10.02
N ILE A 154 -0.14 -9.61 10.93
CA ILE A 154 -0.41 -9.81 12.36
C ILE A 154 0.38 -8.75 13.12
N ARG A 155 -0.33 -7.94 13.90
CA ARG A 155 0.30 -6.95 14.76
C ARG A 155 0.02 -7.28 16.20
N LEU A 156 1.09 -7.46 16.97
CA LEU A 156 1.07 -7.70 18.41
C LEU A 156 1.66 -6.48 19.11
N SER A 157 0.90 -5.88 20.01
CA SER A 157 1.35 -4.77 20.84
C SER A 157 0.85 -4.96 22.28
N TYR A 158 1.64 -4.58 23.28
CA TYR A 158 1.23 -4.68 24.67
C TYR A 158 1.11 -3.28 25.27
N LYS A 159 -0.04 -2.97 25.90
CA LYS A 159 -0.34 -1.67 26.53
C LYS A 159 -0.04 -0.45 25.65
N GLU A 160 -0.29 -0.55 24.36
CA GLU A 160 -0.15 0.54 23.43
C GLU A 160 -1.36 1.47 23.49
N ALA A 161 -1.11 2.77 23.53
CA ALA A 161 -2.15 3.77 23.44
C ALA A 161 -2.57 3.97 21.98
N ILE A 162 -3.82 3.62 21.66
CA ILE A 162 -4.38 3.75 20.31
C ILE A 162 -5.52 4.76 20.35
N SER A 163 -5.44 5.81 19.54
CA SER A 163 -6.56 6.70 19.26
C SER A 163 -7.23 6.29 17.95
N ASN A 164 -8.52 6.00 18.04
CA ASN A 164 -9.34 5.66 16.88
C ASN A 164 -10.17 6.89 16.50
N ASN A 165 -9.85 7.49 15.39
CA ASN A 165 -10.64 8.56 14.82
C ASN A 165 -11.20 8.10 13.46
N HIS A 166 -12.48 7.79 13.40
CA HIS A 166 -13.20 7.27 12.24
C HIS A 166 -12.48 6.05 11.61
N PHE A 167 -11.87 6.19 10.42
CA PHE A 167 -11.04 5.15 9.79
C PHE A 167 -9.54 5.35 10.01
N ARG A 168 -9.16 6.33 10.85
CA ARG A 168 -7.76 6.64 11.12
C ARG A 168 -7.39 6.12 12.50
N ARG A 169 -6.39 5.26 12.55
CA ARG A 169 -5.79 4.79 13.78
C ARG A 169 -4.47 5.48 13.99
N LEU A 170 -4.34 6.13 15.13
CA LEU A 170 -3.09 6.74 15.57
C LEU A 170 -2.54 5.90 16.71
N TYR A 171 -1.37 5.34 16.50
CA TYR A 171 -0.59 4.67 17.52
C TYR A 171 0.23 5.75 18.21
N ILE A 172 -0.11 6.05 19.46
CA ILE A 172 0.41 7.24 20.15
C ILE A 172 1.70 6.92 20.87
N ASP A 173 1.71 5.85 21.66
CA ASP A 173 2.86 5.47 22.47
C ASP A 173 2.84 3.97 22.77
N SER A 174 4.02 3.35 22.76
CA SER A 174 4.20 1.97 23.21
C SER A 174 5.50 1.86 24.00
N ARG A 175 5.38 1.65 25.32
CA ARG A 175 6.53 1.36 26.19
C ARG A 175 7.12 -0.04 25.96
N TYR A 176 6.44 -0.88 25.21
CA TYR A 176 6.81 -2.27 24.98
C TYR A 176 7.07 -2.49 23.49
N PRO A 177 7.89 -3.47 23.13
CA PRO A 177 8.10 -3.82 21.76
C PRO A 177 6.79 -4.15 21.03
N VAL A 178 6.66 -3.64 19.81
CA VAL A 178 5.56 -3.97 18.90
C VAL A 178 6.09 -4.92 17.83
N CYS A 179 5.45 -6.07 17.70
CA CYS A 179 5.81 -7.08 16.73
C CYS A 179 4.86 -7.06 15.54
N HIS A 180 5.40 -7.03 14.34
CA HIS A 180 4.66 -7.18 13.10
C HIS A 180 5.14 -8.43 12.39
N LEU A 181 4.23 -9.35 12.11
CA LEU A 181 4.48 -10.54 11.30
C LEU A 181 3.63 -10.45 10.05
N ASN A 182 4.27 -10.47 8.89
CA ASN A 182 3.62 -10.60 7.60
C ASN A 182 3.99 -11.93 6.98
N ILE A 183 2.97 -12.66 6.56
CA ILE A 183 3.08 -13.92 5.82
C ILE A 183 2.36 -13.68 4.51
N SER A 184 3.05 -13.85 3.38
CA SER A 184 2.41 -13.71 2.08
C SER A 184 2.77 -14.84 1.14
N GLN A 185 1.76 -15.27 0.38
CA GLN A 185 1.88 -16.20 -0.72
C GLN A 185 1.66 -15.44 -2.01
N ASN A 186 2.70 -15.37 -2.82
CA ASN A 186 2.74 -14.59 -4.05
C ASN A 186 2.77 -15.52 -5.26
N HIS A 187 1.93 -15.22 -6.23
CA HIS A 187 1.91 -15.85 -7.55
C HIS A 187 2.24 -14.80 -8.60
N TYR A 188 3.20 -15.10 -9.46
CA TYR A 188 3.48 -14.25 -10.61
C TYR A 188 3.31 -15.03 -11.91
N SER A 189 2.93 -14.35 -12.96
CA SER A 189 2.77 -14.92 -14.28
C SER A 189 3.16 -13.94 -15.40
N PHE A 190 3.91 -14.45 -16.38
CA PHE A 190 4.29 -13.75 -17.60
C PHE A 190 4.56 -14.77 -18.71
N ASN A 191 4.27 -14.47 -19.97
CA ASN A 191 4.61 -15.28 -21.16
C ASN A 191 4.46 -16.80 -20.99
N ASN A 192 3.37 -17.31 -20.43
CA ASN A 192 3.13 -18.75 -20.12
C ASN A 192 4.00 -19.34 -19.00
N VAL A 193 4.85 -18.54 -18.36
CA VAL A 193 5.57 -18.93 -17.14
C VAL A 193 4.78 -18.45 -15.94
N SER A 194 4.61 -19.30 -14.95
CA SER A 194 4.00 -18.93 -13.68
C SER A 194 4.65 -19.70 -12.55
N ASP A 195 4.84 -19.01 -11.42
CA ASP A 195 5.44 -19.62 -10.25
C ASP A 195 4.91 -19.00 -8.97
N TRP A 196 5.14 -19.67 -7.84
CA TRP A 196 4.71 -19.28 -6.51
C TRP A 196 5.90 -19.11 -5.60
N TYR A 197 5.86 -18.09 -4.76
CA TYR A 197 6.82 -17.95 -3.67
C TYR A 197 6.15 -17.48 -2.40
N THR A 198 6.67 -17.95 -1.26
CA THR A 198 6.22 -17.56 0.07
C THR A 198 7.21 -16.55 0.65
N GLN A 199 6.69 -15.46 1.18
CA GLN A 199 7.48 -14.48 1.90
C GLN A 199 7.04 -14.43 3.36
N LEU A 200 8.02 -14.49 4.26
CA LEU A 200 7.84 -14.27 5.69
C LEU A 200 8.66 -13.06 6.11
N ARG A 201 8.01 -12.12 6.79
CA ARG A 201 8.67 -10.93 7.32
C ARG A 201 8.28 -10.71 8.78
N LEU A 202 9.26 -10.64 9.65
CA LEU A 202 9.10 -10.27 11.04
C LEU A 202 9.80 -8.94 11.30
N VAL A 203 9.08 -7.98 11.88
CA VAL A 203 9.62 -6.71 12.31
C VAL A 203 9.27 -6.48 13.76
N VAL A 204 10.28 -6.21 14.58
CA VAL A 204 10.12 -5.83 15.97
C VAL A 204 10.54 -4.37 16.10
N ARG A 205 9.63 -3.53 16.56
CA ARG A 205 9.87 -2.11 16.79
C ARG A 205 9.80 -1.82 18.27
N HIS A 206 10.81 -1.14 18.80
CA HIS A 206 10.85 -0.63 20.16
C HIS A 206 11.35 0.81 20.16
N GLU A 207 10.59 1.71 20.77
CA GLU A 207 10.99 3.10 20.95
C GLU A 207 11.55 3.25 22.36
N ILE A 208 12.82 3.61 22.45
CA ILE A 208 13.48 3.92 23.73
C ILE A 208 13.38 5.44 23.90
N LEU A 209 12.57 5.89 24.85
CA LEU A 209 12.57 7.28 25.28
C LEU A 209 13.82 7.48 26.16
N ILE A 210 14.78 8.22 25.65
CA ILE A 210 15.97 8.66 26.38
C ILE A 210 15.64 9.99 27.05
#